data_0f1a220418508eeec7138e495ff4882f
#
_entry.id   0f1a220418508eeec7138e495ff4882f
#
_cell.length_a   1.000
_cell.length_b   1.000
_cell.length_c   1.000
_cell.angle_alpha   90.00
_cell.angle_beta   90.00
_cell.angle_gamma   90.00
#
_symmetry.space_group_name_H-M   'P 1'
#
loop_
_entity.id
_entity.type
_entity.pdbx_description
1 polymer ?
#
loop_
_entity_poly.entity_id
_entity_poly.type
_entity_poly.pdbx_seq_one_letter_code
_entity_poly.pdbx_strand_id
1 'polypeptide(L)'
;VITLPLIPADSVTRVVLGNGLTVLLRRDVSAPVVAIVTSVKAGYFDETDDVVGIAHVLEHMYFKGTARRGVGEISQETKALGGYINAGTIYDHTSYYTVVPSSGFAQALDIQADAYANSVIDPLELSRELEVIIQEAKRKRDNPSAVSTESLFALLYDRHRMRRWRIGTEDELRRLGRDDLVRFYRTFYRPRS
;
A
#
# COMPACT_ATOMS: atom_id res chain seq x y z
N VAL A 1 -34.62 -1.06 6.94
CA VAL A 1 -33.59 -0.30 6.20
C VAL A 1 -32.83 0.49 7.26
N ILE A 2 -31.58 0.12 7.56
CA ILE A 2 -30.73 0.88 8.48
C ILE A 2 -30.14 2.02 7.63
N THR A 3 -30.64 3.23 7.83
CA THR A 3 -30.06 4.43 7.24
C THR A 3 -28.84 4.79 8.10
N LEU A 4 -27.65 4.45 7.64
CA LEU A 4 -26.43 4.98 8.26
C LEU A 4 -26.45 6.50 8.09
N PRO A 5 -26.21 7.29 9.14
CA PRO A 5 -26.13 8.73 9.01
C PRO A 5 -25.02 9.08 8.04
N LEU A 6 -25.33 9.86 7.00
CA LEU A 6 -24.32 10.46 6.13
C LEU A 6 -23.39 11.29 7.01
N ILE A 7 -22.08 11.05 6.88
CA ILE A 7 -21.08 11.85 7.60
C ILE A 7 -21.16 13.27 7.07
N PRO A 8 -21.45 14.28 7.91
CA PRO A 8 -21.45 15.67 7.46
C PRO A 8 -20.07 16.05 6.91
N ALA A 9 -20.02 16.71 5.76
CA ALA A 9 -18.77 17.14 5.14
C ALA A 9 -17.93 18.10 6.02
N ASP A 10 -18.61 18.86 6.89
CA ASP A 10 -18.04 19.77 7.89
C ASP A 10 -17.40 19.06 9.09
N SER A 11 -17.58 17.74 9.23
CA SER A 11 -16.93 16.94 10.29
C SER A 11 -15.47 16.57 10.00
N VAL A 12 -14.96 16.89 8.81
CA VAL A 12 -13.60 16.58 8.38
C VAL A 12 -12.77 17.85 8.27
N THR A 13 -11.70 17.95 9.05
CA THR A 13 -10.73 19.04 8.95
C THR A 13 -9.67 18.66 7.93
N ARG A 14 -9.45 19.51 6.91
CA ARG A 14 -8.40 19.37 5.89
C ARG A 14 -7.28 20.37 6.16
N VAL A 15 -6.06 19.85 6.27
CA VAL A 15 -4.85 20.65 6.45
C VAL A 15 -3.84 20.30 5.35
N VAL A 16 -3.16 21.30 4.80
CA VAL A 16 -2.02 21.07 3.90
C VAL A 16 -0.76 21.54 4.63
N LEU A 17 0.18 20.63 4.86
CA LEU A 17 1.44 20.93 5.53
C LEU A 17 2.40 21.70 4.60
N GLY A 18 3.43 22.33 5.17
CA GLY A 18 4.39 23.14 4.42
C GLY A 18 5.15 22.36 3.31
N ASN A 19 5.29 21.03 3.44
CA ASN A 19 5.86 20.15 2.43
C ASN A 19 4.85 19.71 1.35
N GLY A 20 3.57 20.13 1.45
CA GLY A 20 2.49 19.82 0.52
C GLY A 20 1.66 18.58 0.85
N LEU A 21 1.99 17.86 1.95
CA LEU A 21 1.17 16.72 2.40
C LEU A 21 -0.22 17.20 2.82
N THR A 22 -1.25 16.59 2.24
CA THR A 22 -2.64 16.80 2.68
C THR A 22 -2.97 15.83 3.81
N VAL A 23 -3.44 16.38 4.92
CA VAL A 23 -3.90 15.63 6.10
C VAL A 23 -5.40 15.85 6.25
N LEU A 24 -6.14 14.76 6.37
CA LEU A 24 -7.56 14.76 6.68
C LEU A 24 -7.76 14.26 8.11
N LEU A 25 -8.41 15.04 8.94
CA LEU A 25 -8.65 14.72 10.34
C LEU A 25 -10.15 14.63 10.58
N ARG A 26 -10.59 13.51 11.12
CA ARG A 26 -11.95 13.34 11.62
C ARG A 26 -11.92 12.90 13.08
N ARG A 27 -12.55 13.66 13.94
CA ARG A 27 -12.73 13.27 15.33
C ARG A 27 -13.97 12.40 15.45
N ASP A 28 -13.81 11.21 16.04
CA ASP A 28 -14.88 10.31 16.44
C ASP A 28 -14.55 9.80 17.84
N VAL A 29 -15.50 9.90 18.78
CA VAL A 29 -15.31 9.52 20.18
C VAL A 29 -16.12 8.31 20.57
N SER A 30 -16.71 7.62 19.61
CA SER A 30 -17.55 6.44 19.83
C SER A 30 -16.77 5.24 20.38
N ALA A 31 -15.45 5.19 20.09
CA ALA A 31 -14.56 4.15 20.60
C ALA A 31 -13.16 4.73 20.88
N PRO A 32 -12.40 4.17 21.85
CA PRO A 32 -11.05 4.63 22.20
C PRO A 32 -9.98 4.08 21.23
N VAL A 33 -10.20 4.22 19.94
CA VAL A 33 -9.29 3.75 18.88
C VAL A 33 -8.98 4.86 17.88
N VAL A 34 -7.84 4.74 17.20
CA VAL A 34 -7.46 5.63 16.10
C VAL A 34 -7.10 4.80 14.89
N ALA A 35 -7.61 5.20 13.74
CA ALA A 35 -7.17 4.70 12.43
C ALA A 35 -6.29 5.75 11.77
N ILE A 36 -5.10 5.34 11.32
CA ILE A 36 -4.16 6.14 10.54
C ILE A 36 -4.11 5.53 9.15
N VAL A 37 -4.47 6.31 8.14
CA VAL A 37 -4.45 5.87 6.73
C VAL A 37 -3.51 6.76 5.95
N THR A 38 -2.49 6.16 5.33
CA THR A 38 -1.62 6.82 4.35
C THR A 38 -2.02 6.33 2.97
N SER A 39 -2.50 7.25 2.13
CA SER A 39 -2.87 6.96 0.74
C SER A 39 -1.82 7.55 -0.20
N VAL A 40 -1.26 6.71 -1.05
CA VAL A 40 -0.33 7.10 -2.12
C VAL A 40 -1.07 7.02 -3.43
N LYS A 41 -1.10 8.11 -4.19
CA LYS A 41 -1.74 8.14 -5.52
C LYS A 41 -0.85 7.45 -6.56
N ALA A 42 -0.60 6.19 -6.34
CA ALA A 42 0.08 5.29 -7.26
C ALA A 42 -0.44 3.87 -7.06
N GLY A 43 -0.81 3.25 -8.16
CA GLY A 43 -1.33 1.89 -8.21
C GLY A 43 -1.00 1.24 -9.54
N TYR A 44 -1.76 0.23 -9.93
CA TYR A 44 -1.51 -0.52 -11.17
C TYR A 44 -1.58 0.33 -12.46
N PHE A 45 -2.26 1.49 -12.43
CA PHE A 45 -2.33 2.39 -13.58
C PHE A 45 -1.07 3.21 -13.81
N ASP A 46 -0.22 3.33 -12.80
CA ASP A 46 1.02 4.08 -12.87
C ASP A 46 2.22 3.25 -13.32
N GLU A 47 2.00 1.94 -13.51
CA GLU A 47 3.00 1.01 -14.00
C GLU A 47 3.16 1.11 -15.52
N THR A 48 4.38 1.07 -16.00
CA THR A 48 4.69 0.86 -17.42
C THR A 48 4.79 -0.63 -17.76
N ASP A 49 4.84 -0.99 -19.05
CA ASP A 49 4.85 -2.41 -19.48
C ASP A 49 6.11 -3.18 -19.07
N ASP A 50 7.18 -2.47 -18.75
CA ASP A 50 8.46 -3.02 -18.31
C ASP A 50 8.54 -3.28 -16.79
N VAL A 51 7.60 -2.71 -16.01
CA VAL A 51 7.59 -2.80 -14.54
C VAL A 51 6.24 -3.24 -13.97
N VAL A 52 5.53 -4.12 -14.64
CA VAL A 52 4.24 -4.65 -14.20
C VAL A 52 4.36 -5.34 -12.84
N GLY A 53 3.49 -5.01 -11.91
CA GLY A 53 3.44 -5.52 -10.54
C GLY A 53 4.28 -4.71 -9.54
N ILE A 54 5.01 -3.67 -9.99
CA ILE A 54 5.92 -2.91 -9.13
C ILE A 54 5.22 -2.19 -7.98
N ALA A 55 4.00 -1.71 -8.18
CA ALA A 55 3.23 -1.05 -7.13
C ALA A 55 2.91 -2.01 -5.97
N HIS A 56 2.55 -3.24 -6.28
CA HIS A 56 2.29 -4.29 -5.30
C HIS A 56 3.58 -4.77 -4.62
N VAL A 57 4.67 -4.93 -5.38
CA VAL A 57 5.98 -5.26 -4.79
C VAL A 57 6.43 -4.18 -3.82
N LEU A 58 6.23 -2.90 -4.14
CA LEU A 58 6.58 -1.81 -3.25
C LEU A 58 5.69 -1.77 -2.00
N GLU A 59 4.41 -2.15 -2.10
CA GLU A 59 3.53 -2.35 -0.95
C GLU A 59 4.13 -3.37 0.04
N HIS A 60 4.61 -4.52 -0.45
CA HIS A 60 5.28 -5.53 0.38
C HIS A 60 6.56 -4.99 1.01
N MET A 61 7.37 -4.27 0.22
CA MET A 61 8.64 -3.71 0.70
C MET A 61 8.49 -2.63 1.78
N TYR A 62 7.31 -2.00 1.89
CA TYR A 62 6.98 -1.09 2.98
C TYR A 62 7.18 -1.72 4.38
N PHE A 63 6.91 -3.02 4.51
CA PHE A 63 7.02 -3.77 5.76
C PHE A 63 8.41 -4.35 6.00
N LYS A 64 9.36 -4.17 5.07
CA LYS A 64 10.68 -4.81 5.12
C LYS A 64 11.76 -3.95 5.77
N GLY A 65 11.37 -2.86 6.39
CA GLY A 65 12.22 -2.09 7.28
C GLY A 65 12.69 -0.75 6.74
N THR A 66 13.25 -0.01 7.68
CA THR A 66 13.85 1.31 7.53
C THR A 66 15.26 1.31 8.13
N ALA A 67 15.96 2.45 8.11
CA ALA A 67 17.21 2.58 8.85
C ALA A 67 17.03 2.48 10.38
N ARG A 68 15.80 2.70 10.89
CA ARG A 68 15.48 2.67 12.33
C ARG A 68 14.84 1.35 12.77
N ARG A 69 14.23 0.63 11.85
CA ARG A 69 13.43 -0.58 12.12
C ARG A 69 13.84 -1.69 11.18
N GLY A 70 14.22 -2.82 11.73
CA GLY A 70 14.53 -4.03 10.97
C GLY A 70 13.30 -4.71 10.39
N VAL A 71 13.56 -5.79 9.66
CA VAL A 71 12.51 -6.61 9.04
C VAL A 71 11.56 -7.17 10.11
N GLY A 72 10.26 -6.93 9.94
CA GLY A 72 9.21 -7.37 10.86
C GLY A 72 8.95 -6.45 12.05
N GLU A 73 9.86 -5.53 12.40
CA GLU A 73 9.70 -4.64 13.56
C GLU A 73 8.52 -3.68 13.41
N ILE A 74 8.24 -3.17 12.22
CA ILE A 74 7.07 -2.33 11.93
C ILE A 74 5.77 -3.03 12.40
N SER A 75 5.61 -4.30 12.05
CA SER A 75 4.43 -5.09 12.44
C SER A 75 4.47 -5.47 13.92
N GLN A 76 5.64 -5.79 14.46
CA GLN A 76 5.81 -6.17 15.87
C GLN A 76 5.52 -5.01 16.81
N GLU A 77 6.10 -3.83 16.54
CA GLU A 77 5.85 -2.62 17.33
C GLU A 77 4.36 -2.23 17.28
N THR A 78 3.72 -2.29 16.10
CA THR A 78 2.29 -2.01 15.98
C THR A 78 1.44 -3.00 16.79
N LYS A 79 1.77 -4.28 16.76
CA LYS A 79 1.08 -5.30 17.58
C LYS A 79 1.31 -5.09 19.07
N ALA A 80 2.51 -4.68 19.48
CA ALA A 80 2.82 -4.38 20.88
C ALA A 80 1.98 -3.21 21.44
N LEU A 81 1.51 -2.30 20.56
CA LEU A 81 0.54 -1.25 20.92
C LEU A 81 -0.90 -1.76 21.03
N GLY A 82 -1.16 -3.04 20.81
CA GLY A 82 -2.51 -3.60 20.76
C GLY A 82 -3.24 -3.34 19.44
N GLY A 83 -2.52 -2.99 18.40
CA GLY A 83 -3.07 -2.66 17.10
C GLY A 83 -2.72 -3.65 15.98
N TYR A 84 -3.10 -3.29 14.78
CA TYR A 84 -2.67 -3.98 13.56
C TYR A 84 -2.37 -2.97 12.44
N ILE A 85 -1.55 -3.39 11.51
CA ILE A 85 -1.20 -2.65 10.30
C ILE A 85 -1.43 -3.55 9.08
N ASN A 86 -1.92 -2.98 8.00
CA ASN A 86 -2.09 -3.67 6.73
C ASN A 86 -1.99 -2.67 5.57
N ALA A 87 -1.96 -3.19 4.35
CA ALA A 87 -1.92 -2.38 3.13
C ALA A 87 -2.75 -3.03 2.02
N GLY A 88 -2.95 -2.29 0.94
CA GLY A 88 -3.57 -2.79 -0.26
C GLY A 88 -3.34 -1.87 -1.44
N THR A 89 -2.97 -2.47 -2.58
CA THR A 89 -2.79 -1.80 -3.86
C THR A 89 -3.98 -2.05 -4.77
N ILE A 90 -4.53 -0.98 -5.31
CA ILE A 90 -5.56 -1.05 -6.33
C ILE A 90 -5.14 -0.31 -7.60
N TYR A 91 -6.06 0.04 -8.47
CA TYR A 91 -5.77 0.58 -9.79
C TYR A 91 -5.03 1.92 -9.76
N ASP A 92 -5.46 2.85 -8.91
CA ASP A 92 -5.02 4.25 -8.89
C ASP A 92 -4.38 4.69 -7.58
N HIS A 93 -4.33 3.80 -6.58
CA HIS A 93 -3.67 4.11 -5.32
C HIS A 93 -3.21 2.87 -4.53
N THR A 94 -2.29 3.10 -3.62
CA THR A 94 -1.88 2.17 -2.57
C THR A 94 -2.20 2.79 -1.21
N SER A 95 -2.87 2.04 -0.35
CA SER A 95 -3.24 2.47 1.01
C SER A 95 -2.54 1.63 2.06
N TYR A 96 -1.96 2.29 3.05
CA TYR A 96 -1.41 1.70 4.26
C TYR A 96 -2.25 2.15 5.44
N TYR A 97 -2.72 1.24 6.26
CA TYR A 97 -3.57 1.60 7.37
C TYR A 97 -3.19 0.88 8.65
N THR A 98 -3.20 1.63 9.73
CA THR A 98 -2.91 1.18 11.09
C THR A 98 -4.09 1.51 11.97
N VAL A 99 -4.51 0.56 12.80
CA VAL A 99 -5.53 0.77 13.82
C VAL A 99 -4.93 0.40 15.17
N VAL A 100 -4.99 1.33 16.12
CA VAL A 100 -4.44 1.16 17.47
C VAL A 100 -5.41 1.77 18.51
N PRO A 101 -5.31 1.35 19.79
CA PRO A 101 -5.89 2.14 20.89
C PRO A 101 -5.41 3.59 20.85
N SER A 102 -6.26 4.54 21.22
CA SER A 102 -5.94 5.98 21.13
C SER A 102 -4.71 6.39 21.95
N SER A 103 -4.37 5.66 23.00
CA SER A 103 -3.14 5.85 23.79
C SER A 103 -1.86 5.56 22.99
N GLY A 104 -1.91 4.71 21.95
CA GLY A 104 -0.79 4.35 21.09
C GLY A 104 -0.64 5.25 19.85
N PHE A 105 -1.47 6.28 19.68
CA PHE A 105 -1.53 7.08 18.47
C PHE A 105 -0.19 7.67 18.03
N ALA A 106 0.49 8.37 18.93
CA ALA A 106 1.74 9.06 18.61
C ALA A 106 2.82 8.08 18.12
N GLN A 107 2.91 6.92 18.76
CA GLN A 107 3.90 5.89 18.42
C GLN A 107 3.54 5.20 17.10
N ALA A 108 2.26 4.88 16.88
CA ALA A 108 1.78 4.31 15.63
C ALA A 108 1.99 5.27 14.44
N LEU A 109 1.79 6.58 14.66
CA LEU A 109 2.06 7.60 13.65
C LEU A 109 3.55 7.69 13.31
N ASP A 110 4.46 7.61 14.31
CA ASP A 110 5.90 7.56 14.07
C ASP A 110 6.31 6.32 13.27
N ILE A 111 5.76 5.14 13.62
CA ILE A 111 6.02 3.89 12.90
C ILE A 111 5.59 4.03 11.43
N GLN A 112 4.37 4.49 11.19
CA GLN A 112 3.82 4.60 9.82
C GLN A 112 4.53 5.68 9.01
N ALA A 113 4.87 6.81 9.61
CA ALA A 113 5.61 7.88 8.96
C ALA A 113 7.04 7.45 8.58
N ASP A 114 7.72 6.71 9.47
CA ASP A 114 9.05 6.17 9.21
C ASP A 114 9.03 5.14 8.09
N ALA A 115 8.10 4.19 8.12
CA ALA A 115 7.93 3.19 7.06
C ALA A 115 7.64 3.84 5.70
N TYR A 116 6.80 4.88 5.67
CA TYR A 116 6.47 5.61 4.45
C TYR A 116 7.65 6.40 3.88
N ALA A 117 8.40 7.11 4.73
CA ALA A 117 9.42 8.06 4.29
C ALA A 117 10.82 7.44 4.11
N ASN A 118 11.11 6.34 4.80
CA ASN A 118 12.46 5.83 4.99
C ASN A 118 12.63 4.35 4.62
N SER A 119 11.74 3.78 3.80
CA SER A 119 11.90 2.39 3.32
C SER A 119 13.26 2.22 2.64
N VAL A 120 14.05 1.24 3.10
CA VAL A 120 15.42 1.01 2.58
C VAL A 120 15.45 0.21 1.28
N ILE A 121 14.38 -0.51 0.97
CA ILE A 121 14.28 -1.40 -0.20
C ILE A 121 15.54 -2.27 -0.30
N ASP A 122 15.77 -3.08 0.73
CA ASP A 122 16.94 -3.95 0.81
C ASP A 122 16.91 -4.98 -0.34
N PRO A 123 18.02 -5.17 -1.09
CA PRO A 123 18.03 -6.04 -2.26
C PRO A 123 17.85 -7.53 -1.91
N LEU A 124 18.29 -7.97 -0.73
CA LEU A 124 18.12 -9.36 -0.30
C LEU A 124 16.66 -9.61 0.11
N GLU A 125 16.06 -8.68 0.86
CA GLU A 125 14.64 -8.76 1.21
C GLU A 125 13.74 -8.65 -0.02
N LEU A 126 14.10 -7.80 -0.99
CA LEU A 126 13.39 -7.74 -2.27
C LEU A 126 13.40 -9.09 -3.00
N SER A 127 14.55 -9.74 -3.09
CA SER A 127 14.66 -11.06 -3.72
C SER A 127 13.76 -12.11 -3.03
N ARG A 128 13.72 -12.10 -1.69
CA ARG A 128 12.87 -13.00 -0.91
C ARG A 128 11.39 -12.71 -1.13
N GLU A 129 11.03 -11.43 -1.15
CA GLU A 129 9.64 -10.99 -1.28
C GLU A 129 9.09 -11.23 -2.68
N LEU A 130 9.91 -11.10 -3.72
CA LEU A 130 9.52 -11.46 -5.08
C LEU A 130 9.11 -12.94 -5.16
N GLU A 131 9.81 -13.86 -4.49
CA GLU A 131 9.39 -15.26 -4.45
C GLU A 131 8.03 -15.45 -3.73
N VAL A 132 7.77 -14.70 -2.65
CA VAL A 132 6.47 -14.71 -1.97
C VAL A 132 5.35 -14.22 -2.91
N ILE A 133 5.57 -13.11 -3.61
CA ILE A 133 4.60 -12.51 -4.53
C ILE A 133 4.37 -13.42 -5.75
N ILE A 134 5.40 -14.10 -6.26
CA ILE A 134 5.27 -15.10 -7.31
C ILE A 134 4.37 -16.26 -6.86
N GLN A 135 4.52 -16.73 -5.61
CA GLN A 135 3.62 -17.76 -5.08
C GLN A 135 2.19 -17.23 -4.91
N GLU A 136 2.02 -15.96 -4.53
CA GLU A 136 0.70 -15.34 -4.50
C GLU A 136 0.07 -15.25 -5.91
N ALA A 137 0.84 -14.85 -6.91
CA ALA A 137 0.39 -14.82 -8.30
C ALA A 137 -0.05 -16.21 -8.80
N LYS A 138 0.69 -17.27 -8.43
CA LYS A 138 0.31 -18.66 -8.72
C LYS A 138 -1.01 -19.03 -8.06
N ARG A 139 -1.18 -18.75 -6.76
CA ARG A 139 -2.44 -19.01 -6.05
C ARG A 139 -3.64 -18.26 -6.64
N LYS A 140 -3.43 -17.03 -7.12
CA LYS A 140 -4.50 -16.28 -7.81
C LYS A 140 -4.92 -16.96 -9.13
N ARG A 141 -4.00 -17.58 -9.86
CA ARG A 141 -4.31 -18.34 -11.08
C ARG A 141 -5.09 -19.63 -10.80
N ASP A 142 -4.96 -20.19 -9.62
CA ASP A 142 -5.74 -21.36 -9.19
C ASP A 142 -7.15 -20.99 -8.71
N ASN A 143 -7.46 -19.69 -8.60
CA ASN A 143 -8.78 -19.20 -8.19
C ASN A 143 -9.65 -18.87 -9.43
N PRO A 144 -10.71 -19.65 -9.73
CA PRO A 144 -11.55 -19.45 -10.92
C PRO A 144 -12.20 -18.05 -11.00
N SER A 145 -12.60 -17.48 -9.85
CA SER A 145 -13.21 -16.15 -9.80
C SER A 145 -12.21 -15.05 -10.17
N ALA A 146 -10.98 -15.16 -9.68
CA ALA A 146 -9.91 -14.23 -10.03
C ALA A 146 -9.57 -14.32 -11.52
N VAL A 147 -9.39 -15.54 -12.03
CA VAL A 147 -9.13 -15.80 -13.46
C VAL A 147 -10.25 -15.27 -14.35
N SER A 148 -11.52 -15.50 -13.99
CA SER A 148 -12.66 -14.99 -14.74
C SER A 148 -12.68 -13.47 -14.80
N THR A 149 -12.41 -12.80 -13.70
CA THR A 149 -12.37 -11.32 -13.62
C THR A 149 -11.23 -10.74 -14.48
N GLU A 150 -10.03 -11.28 -14.36
CA GLU A 150 -8.86 -10.81 -15.12
C GLU A 150 -9.05 -11.10 -16.62
N SER A 151 -9.61 -12.27 -16.98
CA SER A 151 -9.94 -12.63 -18.37
C SER A 151 -11.01 -11.69 -18.96
N LEU A 152 -12.03 -11.35 -18.18
CA LEU A 152 -13.04 -10.38 -18.59
C LEU A 152 -12.41 -9.03 -18.91
N PHE A 153 -11.54 -8.52 -18.05
CA PHE A 153 -10.86 -7.24 -18.29
C PHE A 153 -9.90 -7.31 -19.49
N ALA A 154 -9.21 -8.44 -19.69
CA ALA A 154 -8.35 -8.64 -20.85
C ALA A 154 -9.14 -8.61 -22.17
N LEU A 155 -10.41 -9.08 -22.17
CA LEU A 155 -11.29 -9.09 -23.33
C LEU A 155 -12.00 -7.74 -23.56
N LEU A 156 -12.30 -7.01 -22.47
CA LEU A 156 -13.03 -5.73 -22.56
C LEU A 156 -12.15 -4.55 -22.98
N TYR A 157 -10.86 -4.61 -22.71
CA TYR A 157 -9.94 -3.49 -22.92
C TYR A 157 -8.81 -3.83 -23.88
N ASP A 158 -8.74 -3.16 -25.03
CA ASP A 158 -7.66 -3.36 -26.01
C ASP A 158 -6.34 -2.70 -25.58
N ARG A 159 -6.39 -1.50 -25.01
CA ARG A 159 -5.23 -0.66 -24.72
C ARG A 159 -5.12 -0.23 -23.26
N HIS A 160 -6.24 -0.19 -22.55
CA HIS A 160 -6.24 0.26 -21.16
C HIS A 160 -5.49 -0.72 -20.26
N ARG A 161 -4.79 -0.21 -19.27
CA ARG A 161 -3.96 -1.03 -18.36
C ARG A 161 -4.76 -2.05 -17.53
N MET A 162 -6.05 -1.88 -17.35
CA MET A 162 -6.94 -2.87 -16.73
C MET A 162 -6.91 -4.24 -17.38
N ARG A 163 -6.52 -4.33 -18.66
CA ARG A 163 -6.38 -5.61 -19.37
C ARG A 163 -5.27 -6.51 -18.83
N ARG A 164 -4.33 -5.97 -18.04
CA ARG A 164 -3.20 -6.73 -17.54
C ARG A 164 -3.57 -7.50 -16.30
N TRP A 165 -2.89 -8.61 -16.10
CA TRP A 165 -2.89 -9.32 -14.83
C TRP A 165 -2.24 -8.45 -13.75
N ARG A 166 -3.04 -7.95 -12.80
CA ARG A 166 -2.65 -6.88 -11.86
C ARG A 166 -1.41 -7.17 -11.04
N ILE A 167 -1.27 -8.41 -10.53
CA ILE A 167 -0.13 -8.81 -9.73
C ILE A 167 1.14 -9.01 -10.57
N GLY A 168 1.00 -9.08 -11.89
CA GLY A 168 2.08 -9.47 -12.81
C GLY A 168 2.18 -10.99 -13.00
N THR A 169 2.91 -11.38 -14.03
CA THR A 169 3.33 -12.76 -14.29
C THR A 169 4.66 -13.04 -13.58
N GLU A 170 5.01 -14.32 -13.42
CA GLU A 170 6.31 -14.71 -12.85
C GLU A 170 7.49 -14.06 -13.61
N ASP A 171 7.43 -14.07 -14.96
CA ASP A 171 8.49 -13.50 -15.80
C ASP A 171 8.60 -11.98 -15.64
N GLU A 172 7.47 -11.28 -15.48
CA GLU A 172 7.45 -9.83 -15.21
C GLU A 172 8.03 -9.52 -13.84
N LEU A 173 7.59 -10.23 -12.80
CA LEU A 173 8.08 -10.05 -11.44
C LEU A 173 9.58 -10.33 -11.30
N ARG A 174 10.09 -11.38 -11.97
CA ARG A 174 11.54 -11.70 -11.95
C ARG A 174 12.42 -10.67 -12.62
N ARG A 175 11.86 -9.81 -13.47
CA ARG A 175 12.62 -8.70 -14.10
C ARG A 175 12.75 -7.47 -13.23
N LEU A 176 11.91 -7.34 -12.20
CA LEU A 176 11.94 -6.17 -11.31
C LEU A 176 13.22 -6.14 -10.49
N GLY A 177 13.98 -5.07 -10.65
CA GLY A 177 15.18 -4.80 -9.88
C GLY A 177 14.98 -3.73 -8.81
N ARG A 178 15.90 -3.66 -7.85
CA ARG A 178 15.89 -2.65 -6.81
C ARG A 178 15.82 -1.22 -7.36
N ASP A 179 16.54 -0.94 -8.44
CA ASP A 179 16.61 0.39 -9.04
C ASP A 179 15.24 0.83 -9.61
N ASP A 180 14.45 -0.11 -10.12
CA ASP A 180 13.08 0.15 -10.57
C ASP A 180 12.20 0.55 -9.39
N LEU A 181 12.27 -0.21 -8.29
CA LEU A 181 11.51 0.09 -7.07
C LEU A 181 11.92 1.43 -6.47
N VAL A 182 13.21 1.72 -6.38
CA VAL A 182 13.71 3.01 -5.87
C VAL A 182 13.24 4.18 -6.74
N ARG A 183 13.25 4.00 -8.07
CA ARG A 183 12.76 5.01 -9.02
C ARG A 183 11.25 5.25 -8.84
N PHE A 184 10.45 4.17 -8.75
CA PHE A 184 9.00 4.24 -8.52
C PHE A 184 8.68 4.88 -7.17
N TYR A 185 9.36 4.44 -6.10
CA TYR A 185 9.22 5.01 -4.77
C TYR A 185 9.50 6.52 -4.76
N ARG A 186 10.63 6.95 -5.32
CA ARG A 186 11.01 8.37 -5.38
C ARG A 186 10.06 9.21 -6.26
N THR A 187 9.40 8.59 -7.23
CA THR A 187 8.46 9.27 -8.11
C THR A 187 7.13 9.53 -7.43
N PHE A 188 6.59 8.55 -6.73
CA PHE A 188 5.21 8.56 -6.24
C PHE A 188 5.08 8.74 -4.72
N TYR A 189 6.02 8.27 -3.92
CA TYR A 189 5.96 8.36 -2.45
C TYR A 189 6.49 9.70 -1.95
N ARG A 190 5.78 10.76 -2.32
CA ARG A 190 6.12 12.14 -1.98
C ARG A 190 4.91 12.88 -1.42
N PRO A 191 5.13 13.89 -0.54
CA PRO A 191 4.04 14.64 0.08
C PRO A 191 3.08 15.33 -0.91
N ARG A 192 3.52 15.60 -2.15
CA ARG A 192 2.74 16.29 -3.20
C ARG A 192 2.25 15.40 -4.32
N SER A 193 2.43 14.08 -4.21
CA SER A 193 1.92 13.14 -5.22
C SER A 193 0.45 12.83 -5.05
#